data_084c272a0062350841ad76c48fbce3ec
#
_entry.id   084c272a0062350841ad76c48fbce3ec
#
_cell.length_a   1.000
_cell.length_b   1.000
_cell.length_c   1.000
_cell.angle_alpha   90.00
_cell.angle_beta   90.00
_cell.angle_gamma   90.00
#
_symmetry.space_group_name_H-M   'P 1'
#
loop_
_entity.id
_entity.type
_entity.pdbx_description
1 polymer ?
#
loop_
_entity_poly.entity_id
_entity_poly.type
_entity_poly.pdbx_seq_one_letter_code
_entity_poly.pdbx_strand_id
1 'polypeptide(L)'
;MLSFSEFIYEEFSKNDPIPEITKYKSKLGIVLLGLPGAGKSTFIKEFIQPRNSQFKSFSTDDVSLLYTKDPSKYHEKSSVLNIERLSKFITTGQNFIYDTTGGHERNIFRIVNESRKLGYHIIFIQLITDLETAKRRNLQRDRNADEVYIDFTNSRLSQNMELYSNFLKPESYYLVDTTSEYKFFKFQDGEILKRSFDKYI
;
A
#
# COMPACT_ATOMS: atom_id res chain seq x y z
N MET A 1 31.45 4.67 7.37
CA MET A 1 30.38 5.14 6.46
C MET A 1 30.29 4.09 5.35
N LEU A 2 29.37 3.11 5.50
CA LEU A 2 29.21 2.02 4.52
C LEU A 2 28.65 2.61 3.23
N SER A 3 29.25 2.23 2.09
CA SER A 3 28.78 2.69 0.79
C SER A 3 27.42 2.05 0.46
N PHE A 4 26.61 2.70 -0.35
CA PHE A 4 25.28 2.21 -0.79
C PHE A 4 25.35 0.84 -1.52
N SER A 5 26.53 0.40 -1.94
CA SER A 5 26.78 -0.89 -2.60
C SER A 5 26.92 -2.08 -1.65
N GLU A 6 27.00 -1.84 -0.34
CA GLU A 6 27.12 -2.89 0.68
C GLU A 6 25.81 -3.26 1.35
N PHE A 7 24.69 -2.60 0.98
CA PHE A 7 23.37 -3.04 1.39
C PHE A 7 23.01 -4.29 0.57
N ILE A 8 22.85 -5.38 1.28
CA ILE A 8 22.43 -6.67 0.74
C ILE A 8 21.12 -6.45 -0.03
N TYR A 9 21.24 -6.36 -1.36
CA TYR A 9 20.14 -6.64 -2.26
C TYR A 9 19.87 -8.14 -2.08
N GLU A 10 18.96 -8.49 -1.18
CA GLU A 10 18.26 -9.75 -1.40
C GLU A 10 17.51 -9.57 -2.72
N GLU A 11 18.10 -10.01 -3.80
CA GLU A 11 17.43 -10.19 -5.08
C GLU A 11 16.34 -11.23 -4.82
N PHE A 12 15.16 -10.75 -4.42
CA PHE A 12 14.02 -11.64 -4.30
C PHE A 12 13.82 -12.31 -5.64
N SER A 13 13.78 -13.63 -5.63
CA SER A 13 13.48 -14.43 -6.79
C SER A 13 12.28 -13.78 -7.51
N LYS A 14 12.39 -13.52 -8.81
CA LYS A 14 11.27 -13.04 -9.64
C LYS A 14 10.00 -13.89 -9.46
N ASN A 15 10.17 -15.12 -8.96
CA ASN A 15 9.10 -16.08 -8.74
C ASN A 15 8.33 -15.87 -7.41
N ASP A 16 8.95 -15.31 -6.36
CA ASP A 16 8.30 -15.03 -5.08
C ASP A 16 8.90 -13.79 -4.39
N PRO A 17 8.58 -12.59 -4.90
CA PRO A 17 9.18 -11.36 -4.39
C PRO A 17 8.66 -10.96 -3.00
N ILE A 18 7.55 -11.53 -2.54
CA ILE A 18 6.96 -11.28 -1.22
C ILE A 18 6.50 -12.61 -0.63
N PRO A 19 7.43 -13.36 0.00
CA PRO A 19 7.15 -14.74 0.44
C PRO A 19 6.03 -14.86 1.48
N GLU A 20 5.72 -13.80 2.22
CA GLU A 20 4.61 -13.81 3.17
C GLU A 20 3.27 -14.08 2.48
N ILE A 21 3.07 -13.62 1.24
CA ILE A 21 1.81 -13.83 0.49
C ILE A 21 1.53 -15.31 0.27
N THR A 22 2.56 -16.10 -0.02
CA THR A 22 2.44 -17.54 -0.23
C THR A 22 2.45 -18.34 1.07
N LYS A 23 3.20 -17.86 2.07
CA LYS A 23 3.41 -18.53 3.36
C LYS A 23 2.15 -18.52 4.22
N TYR A 24 1.47 -17.39 4.33
CA TYR A 24 0.34 -17.22 5.23
C TYR A 24 -0.98 -17.63 4.57
N LYS A 25 -1.64 -18.65 5.12
CA LYS A 25 -2.95 -19.12 4.63
C LYS A 25 -4.12 -18.34 5.23
N SER A 26 -3.91 -17.70 6.39
CA SER A 26 -4.90 -16.87 7.07
C SER A 26 -4.22 -15.82 7.93
N LYS A 27 -4.98 -14.81 8.34
CA LYS A 27 -4.52 -13.73 9.22
C LYS A 27 -3.27 -12.99 8.72
N LEU A 28 -3.14 -12.82 7.40
CA LEU A 28 -2.21 -11.89 6.79
C LEU A 28 -2.97 -10.62 6.37
N GLY A 29 -2.56 -9.48 6.88
CA GLY A 29 -3.04 -8.17 6.47
C GLY A 29 -1.98 -7.45 5.66
N ILE A 30 -2.33 -7.01 4.46
CA ILE A 30 -1.47 -6.17 3.61
C ILE A 30 -2.01 -4.74 3.65
N VAL A 31 -1.19 -3.79 4.08
CA VAL A 31 -1.44 -2.37 3.89
C VAL A 31 -0.71 -1.95 2.61
N LEU A 32 -1.48 -1.76 1.53
CA LEU A 32 -0.95 -1.39 0.22
C LEU A 32 -1.03 0.11 0.04
N LEU A 33 0.13 0.76 -0.02
CA LEU A 33 0.30 2.20 -0.10
C LEU A 33 0.74 2.64 -1.50
N GLY A 34 0.37 3.84 -1.90
CA GLY A 34 0.86 4.44 -3.14
C GLY A 34 -0.10 5.47 -3.73
N LEU A 35 0.45 6.37 -4.52
CA LEU A 35 -0.29 7.46 -5.16
C LEU A 35 -1.41 6.95 -6.10
N PRO A 36 -2.41 7.78 -6.41
CA PRO A 36 -3.22 7.57 -7.60
C PRO A 36 -2.30 7.45 -8.83
N GLY A 37 -2.49 6.41 -9.64
CA GLY A 37 -1.58 6.14 -10.78
C GLY A 37 -0.35 5.29 -10.46
N ALA A 38 -0.03 5.00 -9.20
CA ALA A 38 1.11 4.14 -8.84
C ALA A 38 0.95 2.64 -9.19
N GLY A 39 -0.18 2.22 -9.76
CA GLY A 39 -0.36 0.84 -10.23
C GLY A 39 -0.86 -0.16 -9.18
N LYS A 40 -1.43 0.29 -8.04
CA LYS A 40 -1.91 -0.59 -6.96
C LYS A 40 -2.85 -1.69 -7.43
N SER A 41 -3.88 -1.36 -8.20
CA SER A 41 -4.85 -2.34 -8.71
C SER A 41 -4.21 -3.37 -9.65
N THR A 42 -3.26 -2.94 -10.49
CA THR A 42 -2.48 -3.82 -11.36
C THR A 42 -1.61 -4.77 -10.53
N PHE A 43 -0.94 -4.23 -9.50
CA PHE A 43 -0.12 -5.00 -8.58
C PHE A 43 -0.93 -6.07 -7.84
N ILE A 44 -2.12 -5.72 -7.34
CA ILE A 44 -3.02 -6.71 -6.72
C ILE A 44 -3.34 -7.83 -7.70
N LYS A 45 -3.74 -7.48 -8.93
CA LYS A 45 -4.16 -8.42 -9.96
C LYS A 45 -3.02 -9.32 -10.46
N GLU A 46 -1.83 -8.78 -10.66
CA GLU A 46 -0.71 -9.48 -11.30
C GLU A 46 0.20 -10.20 -10.29
N PHE A 47 0.32 -9.67 -9.08
CA PHE A 47 1.25 -10.20 -8.09
C PHE A 47 0.59 -10.89 -6.90
N ILE A 48 -0.46 -10.29 -6.32
CA ILE A 48 -1.04 -10.84 -5.10
C ILE A 48 -2.04 -11.96 -5.43
N GLN A 49 -3.04 -11.68 -6.26
CA GLN A 49 -4.12 -12.62 -6.55
C GLN A 49 -3.67 -13.97 -7.15
N PRO A 50 -2.70 -14.02 -8.09
CA PRO A 50 -2.23 -15.29 -8.63
C PRO A 50 -1.51 -16.18 -7.60
N ARG A 51 -0.92 -15.56 -6.57
CA ARG A 51 -0.19 -16.28 -5.49
C ARG A 51 -1.11 -16.70 -4.35
N ASN A 52 -2.15 -15.92 -4.12
CA ASN A 52 -3.14 -16.24 -3.10
C ASN A 52 -4.48 -15.54 -3.43
N SER A 53 -5.39 -16.28 -4.01
CA SER A 53 -6.72 -15.79 -4.42
C SER A 53 -7.67 -15.52 -3.24
N GLN A 54 -7.28 -15.89 -2.02
CA GLN A 54 -8.13 -15.72 -0.83
C GLN A 54 -8.09 -14.29 -0.27
N PHE A 55 -7.19 -13.43 -0.78
CA PHE A 55 -7.16 -12.04 -0.36
C PHE A 55 -8.40 -11.27 -0.82
N LYS A 56 -9.04 -10.57 0.12
CA LYS A 56 -10.08 -9.60 -0.19
C LYS A 56 -9.51 -8.19 -0.10
N SER A 57 -9.70 -7.42 -1.18
CA SER A 57 -9.28 -6.02 -1.23
C SER A 57 -10.36 -5.08 -0.69
N PHE A 58 -9.92 -4.04 -0.01
CA PHE A 58 -10.73 -2.97 0.56
C PHE A 58 -10.15 -1.63 0.14
N SER A 59 -10.81 -0.94 -0.77
CA SER A 59 -10.46 0.40 -1.23
C SER A 59 -11.63 1.37 -1.03
N THR A 60 -11.31 2.65 -0.86
CA THR A 60 -12.34 3.70 -0.80
C THR A 60 -13.05 3.85 -2.13
N ASP A 61 -12.35 3.66 -3.24
CA ASP A 61 -12.90 3.74 -4.59
C ASP A 61 -13.99 2.69 -4.82
N ASP A 62 -13.77 1.44 -4.37
CA ASP A 62 -14.76 0.36 -4.51
C ASP A 62 -16.05 0.68 -3.77
N VAL A 63 -15.93 1.31 -2.59
CA VAL A 63 -17.11 1.74 -1.82
C VAL A 63 -17.81 2.90 -2.50
N SER A 64 -17.07 3.87 -3.03
CA SER A 64 -17.65 5.02 -3.74
C SER A 64 -18.51 4.59 -4.92
N LEU A 65 -18.06 3.57 -5.66
CA LEU A 65 -18.79 3.02 -6.82
C LEU A 65 -20.16 2.43 -6.48
N LEU A 66 -20.38 2.02 -5.23
CA LEU A 66 -21.69 1.52 -4.80
C LEU A 66 -22.75 2.64 -4.72
N TYR A 67 -22.31 3.90 -4.63
CA TYR A 67 -23.20 5.03 -4.41
C TYR A 67 -23.27 6.01 -5.58
N THR A 68 -22.25 6.05 -6.43
CA THR A 68 -22.18 7.03 -7.52
C THR A 68 -21.20 6.59 -8.62
N LYS A 69 -21.45 7.11 -9.84
CA LYS A 69 -20.46 7.02 -10.94
C LYS A 69 -19.31 8.02 -10.76
N ASP A 70 -19.44 8.99 -9.87
CA ASP A 70 -18.41 9.98 -9.55
C ASP A 70 -17.90 9.76 -8.11
N PRO A 71 -16.80 9.05 -7.93
CA PRO A 71 -16.24 8.72 -6.62
C PRO A 71 -15.81 9.95 -5.81
N SER A 72 -15.52 11.08 -6.45
CA SER A 72 -15.03 12.28 -5.76
C SER A 72 -16.08 12.89 -4.83
N LYS A 73 -17.37 12.81 -5.20
CA LYS A 73 -18.46 13.42 -4.45
C LYS A 73 -18.73 12.83 -3.07
N TYR A 74 -18.32 11.56 -2.85
CA TYR A 74 -18.61 10.85 -1.60
C TYR A 74 -17.35 10.25 -0.95
N HIS A 75 -16.18 10.76 -1.30
CA HIS A 75 -14.91 10.19 -0.87
C HIS A 75 -14.80 10.05 0.66
N GLU A 76 -15.18 11.06 1.41
CA GLU A 76 -15.12 11.03 2.88
C GLU A 76 -16.04 9.95 3.47
N LYS A 77 -17.33 9.94 3.05
CA LYS A 77 -18.28 8.90 3.50
C LYS A 77 -17.83 7.51 3.09
N SER A 78 -17.31 7.36 1.88
CA SER A 78 -16.82 6.08 1.37
C SER A 78 -15.58 5.60 2.15
N SER A 79 -14.72 6.51 2.57
CA SER A 79 -13.57 6.19 3.42
C SER A 79 -14.02 5.64 4.77
N VAL A 80 -14.98 6.30 5.45
CA VAL A 80 -15.54 5.82 6.72
C VAL A 80 -16.15 4.43 6.56
N LEU A 81 -17.00 4.24 5.56
CA LEU A 81 -17.66 2.96 5.29
C LEU A 81 -16.65 1.85 4.92
N ASN A 82 -15.60 2.18 4.18
CA ASN A 82 -14.54 1.21 3.86
C ASN A 82 -13.84 0.71 5.13
N ILE A 83 -13.51 1.61 6.05
CA ILE A 83 -12.89 1.26 7.33
C ILE A 83 -13.83 0.38 8.18
N GLU A 84 -15.12 0.72 8.25
CA GLU A 84 -16.10 -0.09 8.98
C GLU A 84 -16.27 -1.51 8.38
N ARG A 85 -16.30 -1.61 7.04
CA ARG A 85 -16.36 -2.90 6.34
C ARG A 85 -15.11 -3.73 6.60
N LEU A 86 -13.94 -3.10 6.54
CA LEU A 86 -12.68 -3.76 6.83
C LEU A 86 -12.61 -4.20 8.31
N SER A 87 -12.97 -3.34 9.26
CA SER A 87 -13.02 -3.69 10.69
C SER A 87 -13.94 -4.88 10.98
N LYS A 88 -15.07 -4.99 10.28
CA LYS A 88 -15.93 -6.18 10.38
C LYS A 88 -15.28 -7.41 9.73
N PHE A 89 -14.60 -7.24 8.58
CA PHE A 89 -14.01 -8.36 7.87
C PHE A 89 -12.82 -8.98 8.61
N ILE A 90 -11.98 -8.19 9.29
CA ILE A 90 -10.84 -8.73 10.05
C ILE A 90 -11.24 -9.68 11.17
N THR A 91 -12.48 -9.60 11.68
CA THR A 91 -12.98 -10.57 12.66
C THR A 91 -13.14 -11.99 12.10
N THR A 92 -13.18 -12.14 10.78
CA THR A 92 -13.31 -13.46 10.13
C THR A 92 -12.01 -14.27 10.09
N GLY A 93 -10.87 -13.64 10.37
CA GLY A 93 -9.55 -14.27 10.28
C GLY A 93 -9.03 -14.46 8.84
N GLN A 94 -9.75 -14.00 7.81
CA GLN A 94 -9.34 -14.14 6.42
C GLN A 94 -8.30 -13.08 6.03
N ASN A 95 -7.48 -13.38 5.02
CA ASN A 95 -6.48 -12.45 4.48
C ASN A 95 -7.12 -11.23 3.82
N PHE A 96 -6.55 -10.06 4.04
CA PHE A 96 -7.05 -8.82 3.45
C PHE A 96 -5.96 -7.95 2.86
N ILE A 97 -6.36 -7.08 1.93
CA ILE A 97 -5.57 -5.95 1.42
C ILE A 97 -6.33 -4.68 1.76
N TYR A 98 -5.70 -3.78 2.50
CA TYR A 98 -6.17 -2.41 2.67
C TYR A 98 -5.47 -1.53 1.65
N ASP A 99 -6.15 -1.28 0.50
CA ASP A 99 -5.66 -0.42 -0.58
C ASP A 99 -5.95 1.05 -0.23
N THR A 100 -4.90 1.82 -0.03
CA THR A 100 -4.97 3.22 0.38
C THR A 100 -3.83 4.04 -0.20
N THR A 101 -4.02 5.35 -0.28
CA THR A 101 -2.95 6.27 -0.69
C THR A 101 -1.90 6.49 0.40
N GLY A 102 -2.20 6.13 1.66
CA GLY A 102 -1.30 6.35 2.80
C GLY A 102 -1.35 7.76 3.39
N GLY A 103 -2.21 8.64 2.87
CA GLY A 103 -2.32 10.02 3.36
C GLY A 103 -3.10 10.17 4.69
N HIS A 104 -3.87 9.18 5.09
CA HIS A 104 -4.71 9.20 6.29
C HIS A 104 -4.20 8.24 7.35
N GLU A 105 -3.21 8.66 8.12
CA GLU A 105 -2.51 7.86 9.12
C GLU A 105 -3.44 7.25 10.18
N ARG A 106 -4.44 8.00 10.65
CA ARG A 106 -5.38 7.53 11.70
C ARG A 106 -6.10 6.24 11.31
N ASN A 107 -6.52 6.15 10.06
CA ASN A 107 -7.22 4.96 9.55
C ASN A 107 -6.28 3.75 9.51
N ILE A 108 -5.03 3.96 9.07
CA ILE A 108 -4.01 2.91 9.02
C ILE A 108 -3.68 2.42 10.43
N PHE A 109 -3.42 3.35 11.37
CA PHE A 109 -3.18 3.00 12.78
C PHE A 109 -4.32 2.19 13.37
N ARG A 110 -5.56 2.61 13.13
CA ARG A 110 -6.74 1.90 13.61
C ARG A 110 -6.77 0.46 13.07
N ILE A 111 -6.70 0.27 11.76
CA ILE A 111 -6.78 -1.06 11.12
C ILE A 111 -5.63 -1.97 11.57
N VAL A 112 -4.40 -1.45 11.61
CA VAL A 112 -3.24 -2.24 12.06
C VAL A 112 -3.40 -2.69 13.50
N ASN A 113 -3.80 -1.79 14.40
CA ASN A 113 -3.97 -2.12 15.82
C ASN A 113 -5.12 -3.09 16.05
N GLU A 114 -6.26 -2.90 15.37
CA GLU A 114 -7.40 -3.85 15.45
C GLU A 114 -7.00 -5.23 14.93
N SER A 115 -6.29 -5.29 13.80
CA SER A 115 -5.83 -6.54 13.20
C SER A 115 -4.85 -7.28 14.12
N ARG A 116 -3.87 -6.60 14.69
CA ARG A 116 -2.88 -7.19 15.59
C ARG A 116 -3.51 -7.78 16.85
N LYS A 117 -4.52 -7.12 17.42
CA LYS A 117 -5.29 -7.67 18.57
C LYS A 117 -5.96 -9.01 18.22
N LEU A 118 -6.26 -9.25 16.96
CA LEU A 118 -6.84 -10.48 16.44
C LEU A 118 -5.80 -11.49 15.94
N GLY A 119 -4.50 -11.20 16.13
CA GLY A 119 -3.38 -12.08 15.78
C GLY A 119 -3.02 -12.08 14.29
N TYR A 120 -3.28 -10.99 13.58
CA TYR A 120 -2.81 -10.83 12.21
C TYR A 120 -1.31 -10.49 12.16
N HIS A 121 -0.64 -11.10 11.20
CA HIS A 121 0.65 -10.65 10.70
C HIS A 121 0.42 -9.50 9.71
N ILE A 122 1.05 -8.35 9.91
CA ILE A 122 0.83 -7.15 9.10
C ILE A 122 2.09 -6.82 8.32
N ILE A 123 1.96 -6.77 7.01
CA ILE A 123 3.02 -6.26 6.12
C ILE A 123 2.58 -4.99 5.41
N PHE A 124 3.53 -4.11 5.18
CA PHE A 124 3.33 -2.93 4.34
C PHE A 124 3.99 -3.14 3.00
N ILE A 125 3.26 -2.80 1.95
CA ILE A 125 3.76 -2.76 0.58
C ILE A 125 3.50 -1.36 0.06
N GLN A 126 4.55 -0.61 -0.22
CA GLN A 126 4.43 0.72 -0.78
C GLN A 126 4.89 0.72 -2.24
N LEU A 127 3.97 1.07 -3.12
CA LEU A 127 4.30 1.30 -4.52
C LEU A 127 4.83 2.71 -4.69
N ILE A 128 6.04 2.80 -5.21
CA ILE A 128 6.70 4.06 -5.56
C ILE A 128 6.75 4.19 -7.07
N THR A 129 6.53 5.39 -7.55
CA THR A 129 6.69 5.78 -8.96
C THR A 129 7.01 7.27 -8.99
N ASP A 130 7.72 7.73 -10.00
CA ASP A 130 7.92 9.17 -10.14
C ASP A 130 6.57 9.89 -10.32
N LEU A 131 6.51 11.12 -9.83
CA LEU A 131 5.26 11.89 -9.75
C LEU A 131 4.65 12.14 -11.15
N GLU A 132 5.48 12.42 -12.13
CA GLU A 132 5.03 12.67 -13.51
C GLU A 132 4.43 11.41 -14.14
N THR A 133 5.03 10.25 -13.91
CA THR A 133 4.47 8.97 -14.36
C THR A 133 3.15 8.66 -13.63
N ALA A 134 3.05 8.95 -12.33
CA ALA A 134 1.81 8.78 -11.59
C ALA A 134 0.69 9.67 -12.16
N LYS A 135 0.96 10.97 -12.39
CA LYS A 135 0.03 11.92 -12.99
C LYS A 135 -0.40 11.48 -14.38
N ARG A 136 0.54 11.15 -15.25
CA ARG A 136 0.25 10.66 -16.61
C ARG A 136 -0.64 9.41 -16.61
N ARG A 137 -0.32 8.41 -15.78
CA ARG A 137 -1.13 7.19 -15.66
C ARG A 137 -2.50 7.46 -15.06
N ASN A 138 -2.60 8.41 -14.14
CA ASN A 138 -3.87 8.83 -13.56
C ASN A 138 -4.79 9.45 -14.61
N LEU A 139 -4.27 10.29 -15.52
CA LEU A 139 -5.04 10.89 -16.62
C LEU A 139 -5.59 9.86 -17.63
N GLN A 140 -4.95 8.70 -17.76
CA GLN A 140 -5.39 7.61 -18.64
C GLN A 140 -6.51 6.75 -18.07
N ARG A 141 -6.92 7.02 -16.83
CA ARG A 141 -7.99 6.25 -16.16
C ARG A 141 -9.36 6.88 -16.46
N ASP A 142 -10.38 6.05 -16.54
CA ASP A 142 -11.77 6.52 -16.64
C ASP A 142 -12.18 7.42 -15.45
N ARG A 143 -11.45 7.27 -14.34
CA ARG A 143 -11.59 8.05 -13.11
C ARG A 143 -10.23 8.56 -12.71
N ASN A 144 -9.99 9.83 -12.93
CA ASN A 144 -8.75 10.49 -12.55
C ASN A 144 -8.94 11.29 -11.24
N ALA A 145 -7.93 11.28 -10.41
CA ALA A 145 -7.81 12.17 -9.28
C ALA A 145 -7.32 13.54 -9.75
N ASP A 146 -7.73 14.60 -9.06
CA ASP A 146 -7.19 15.94 -9.28
C ASP A 146 -5.67 15.96 -9.03
N GLU A 147 -4.92 16.71 -9.84
CA GLU A 147 -3.46 16.82 -9.69
C GLU A 147 -3.08 17.41 -8.33
N VAL A 148 -3.81 18.40 -7.84
CA VAL A 148 -3.60 18.99 -6.51
C VAL A 148 -3.74 17.92 -5.42
N TYR A 149 -4.71 16.99 -5.59
CA TYR A 149 -4.87 15.88 -4.66
C TYR A 149 -3.70 14.89 -4.75
N ILE A 150 -3.15 14.65 -5.93
CA ILE A 150 -1.98 13.78 -6.09
C ILE A 150 -0.76 14.41 -5.40
N ASP A 151 -0.49 15.69 -5.61
CA ASP A 151 0.63 16.42 -5.01
C ASP A 151 0.49 16.45 -3.47
N PHE A 152 -0.70 16.75 -2.96
CA PHE A 152 -0.99 16.69 -1.53
C PHE A 152 -0.76 15.29 -0.97
N THR A 153 -1.24 14.26 -1.65
CA THR A 153 -1.10 12.87 -1.22
C THR A 153 0.38 12.44 -1.22
N ASN A 154 1.16 12.87 -2.22
CA ASN A 154 2.58 12.60 -2.30
C ASN A 154 3.32 13.18 -1.08
N SER A 155 3.08 14.44 -0.79
CA SER A 155 3.65 15.11 0.40
C SER A 155 3.27 14.40 1.70
N ARG A 156 2.00 14.03 1.86
CA ARG A 156 1.51 13.34 3.07
C ARG A 156 2.07 11.93 3.19
N LEU A 157 2.12 11.17 2.10
CA LEU A 157 2.69 9.82 2.11
C LEU A 157 4.16 9.86 2.53
N SER A 158 4.93 10.81 2.00
CA SER A 158 6.34 11.00 2.36
C SER A 158 6.53 11.32 3.84
N GLN A 159 5.71 12.23 4.39
CA GLN A 159 5.73 12.57 5.82
C GLN A 159 5.34 11.37 6.72
N ASN A 160 4.36 10.59 6.27
CA ASN A 160 3.82 9.48 7.06
C ASN A 160 4.68 8.21 7.01
N MET A 161 5.62 8.09 6.07
CA MET A 161 6.48 6.90 5.98
C MET A 161 7.30 6.64 7.25
N GLU A 162 7.92 7.68 7.77
CA GLU A 162 8.69 7.58 9.03
C GLU A 162 7.76 7.15 10.18
N LEU A 163 6.56 7.70 10.21
CA LEU A 163 5.54 7.35 11.18
C LEU A 163 5.15 5.86 11.08
N TYR A 164 4.95 5.34 9.86
CA TYR A 164 4.56 3.95 9.65
C TYR A 164 5.69 2.99 10.03
N SER A 165 6.92 3.27 9.65
CA SER A 165 8.06 2.42 9.98
C SER A 165 8.41 2.43 11.46
N ASN A 166 8.41 3.60 12.11
CA ASN A 166 8.88 3.75 13.48
C ASN A 166 7.81 3.40 14.53
N PHE A 167 6.56 3.75 14.30
CA PHE A 167 5.48 3.55 15.28
C PHE A 167 4.66 2.29 15.02
N LEU A 168 4.34 1.98 13.77
CA LEU A 168 3.58 0.78 13.49
C LEU A 168 4.45 -0.48 13.43
N LYS A 169 5.74 -0.33 13.09
CA LYS A 169 6.72 -1.44 13.05
C LYS A 169 6.11 -2.67 12.40
N PRO A 170 5.74 -2.60 11.10
CA PRO A 170 5.20 -3.76 10.41
C PRO A 170 6.21 -4.90 10.42
N GLU A 171 5.73 -6.12 10.42
CA GLU A 171 6.57 -7.31 10.41
C GLU A 171 7.47 -7.39 9.18
N SER A 172 7.02 -6.78 8.08
CA SER A 172 7.81 -6.53 6.87
C SER A 172 7.34 -5.27 6.17
N TYR A 173 8.27 -4.52 5.61
CA TYR A 173 7.98 -3.35 4.79
C TYR A 173 8.68 -3.53 3.43
N TYR A 174 7.89 -3.49 2.37
CA TYR A 174 8.36 -3.59 0.99
C TYR A 174 8.14 -2.28 0.25
N LEU A 175 9.18 -1.81 -0.45
CA LEU A 175 9.04 -0.81 -1.50
C LEU A 175 9.05 -1.52 -2.85
N VAL A 176 8.13 -1.14 -3.72
CA VAL A 176 8.05 -1.67 -5.07
C VAL A 176 8.07 -0.50 -6.04
N ASP A 177 9.19 -0.34 -6.75
CA ASP A 177 9.27 0.67 -7.82
C ASP A 177 8.47 0.19 -9.03
N THR A 178 7.52 1.00 -9.43
CA THR A 178 6.59 0.72 -10.54
C THR A 178 6.78 1.69 -11.71
N THR A 179 7.84 2.48 -11.71
CA THR A 179 8.08 3.52 -12.73
C THR A 179 8.21 2.90 -14.14
N SER A 180 8.99 1.82 -14.25
CA SER A 180 9.18 1.08 -15.51
C SER A 180 8.89 -0.40 -15.35
N GLU A 181 9.84 -1.15 -14.82
CA GLU A 181 9.69 -2.55 -14.43
C GLU A 181 9.59 -2.62 -12.91
N TYR A 182 8.87 -3.64 -12.40
CA TYR A 182 8.75 -3.84 -10.96
C TYR A 182 10.10 -4.18 -10.35
N LYS A 183 10.59 -3.34 -9.43
CA LYS A 183 11.75 -3.61 -8.60
C LYS A 183 11.33 -3.69 -7.15
N PHE A 184 11.69 -4.76 -6.48
CA PHE A 184 11.30 -5.04 -5.10
C PHE A 184 12.45 -4.77 -4.16
N PHE A 185 12.16 -4.10 -3.04
CA PHE A 185 13.09 -3.84 -1.96
C PHE A 185 12.41 -4.19 -0.64
N LYS A 186 13.09 -4.92 0.23
CA LYS A 186 12.62 -5.20 1.59
C LYS A 186 13.44 -4.39 2.57
N PHE A 187 12.77 -3.76 3.52
CA PHE A 187 13.41 -3.01 4.57
C PHE A 187 13.20 -3.70 5.91
N GLN A 188 14.29 -3.81 6.66
CA GLN A 188 14.27 -4.32 8.03
C GLN A 188 14.39 -3.21 9.06
N ASP A 189 14.95 -2.03 8.69
CA ASP A 189 15.19 -0.89 9.58
C ASP A 189 14.72 0.44 8.98
N GLY A 190 14.10 1.31 9.81
CA GLY A 190 13.47 2.57 9.39
C GLY A 190 14.43 3.61 8.78
N GLU A 191 15.72 3.59 9.09
CA GLU A 191 16.70 4.56 8.53
C GLU A 191 16.93 4.37 7.03
N ILE A 192 16.79 3.16 6.52
CA ILE A 192 16.98 2.83 5.10
C ILE A 192 15.83 3.41 4.26
N LEU A 193 14.62 3.42 4.79
CA LEU A 193 13.45 3.98 4.14
C LEU A 193 13.65 5.46 3.78
N LYS A 194 14.16 6.28 4.69
CA LYS A 194 14.39 7.70 4.47
C LYS A 194 15.37 7.99 3.34
N ARG A 195 16.49 7.26 3.27
CA ARG A 195 17.53 7.45 2.24
C ARG A 195 17.10 7.00 0.84
N SER A 196 16.25 5.98 0.76
CA SER A 196 15.73 5.49 -0.52
C SER A 196 14.67 6.41 -1.11
N PHE A 197 13.94 7.13 -0.25
CA PHE A 197 12.87 8.04 -0.67
C PHE A 197 13.39 9.37 -1.21
N ASP A 198 14.47 9.91 -0.64
CA ASP A 198 15.10 11.15 -1.10
C ASP A 198 15.57 11.08 -2.57
N LYS A 199 15.65 9.88 -3.14
CA LYS A 199 15.97 9.67 -4.56
C LYS A 199 14.74 9.78 -5.48
N TYR A 200 13.52 9.66 -4.96
CA TYR A 200 12.26 9.60 -5.72
C TYR A 200 11.31 10.77 -5.41
N ILE A 201 11.70 11.69 -4.52
CA ILE A 201 11.07 12.98 -4.25
C ILE A 201 11.85 14.08 -4.96
#